data_747204716d6f11bbd8bab6f27c5e1608
#
_entry.id   747204716d6f11bbd8bab6f27c5e1608
#
_cell.length_a   1.000
_cell.length_b   1.000
_cell.length_c   1.000
_cell.angle_alpha   90.00
_cell.angle_beta   90.00
_cell.angle_gamma   90.00
#
_symmetry.space_group_name_H-M   'P 1'
#
loop_
_entity.id
_entity.type
_entity.pdbx_description
1 polymer ?
#
loop_
_entity_poly.entity_id
_entity_poly.type
_entity_poly.pdbx_seq_one_letter_code
_entity_poly.pdbx_strand_id
1 'polypeptide(L)'
;MKYESIDIVGLAERLTAARKAANLTQEAAADHLNMSRPTYIAIEKAARRPRPEELVKLAELYKEPLNKLLRAEPRLQQLRPHLRSILDVASDGGKELEVAVALLAAYIDDYQYLERLVNANAASHFPPPVRIAPGSIERFAEHCAQEERSRLNLGMHQPIYTPRKVLEEAGLHVFVEKLDSNLAGLYVFVPGFGYCILVNRAHPRERRHWTIAHEYGHFLADRDRPGVDYLKPMQRKPEGERFADAFAAAFLMPEAGVQRRFYEEVERTGDFKVGDLCHMADYFAVSLMAMALRLESLSLVTRGSWDQISESRVPVRTLKQEVGIYPSHDYDSVDPYPQRYKLLAVQAFVDEKITEGQLAKLLRCSRIQAREIVEQCSETADDGDGTQSRVPLSLTHSLLADIAR
;
A
#
# COMPACT_ATOMS: atom_id res chain seq x y z
N MET A 1 -7.78 -16.38 22.47
CA MET A 1 -8.06 -17.17 21.25
C MET A 1 -8.50 -18.55 21.71
N LYS A 2 -9.75 -18.91 21.44
CA LYS A 2 -10.20 -20.27 21.79
C LYS A 2 -9.50 -21.25 20.85
N TYR A 3 -8.89 -22.31 21.40
CA TYR A 3 -8.17 -23.31 20.63
C TYR A 3 -9.05 -23.97 19.54
N GLU A 4 -10.35 -24.01 19.77
CA GLU A 4 -11.37 -24.53 18.83
C GLU A 4 -11.54 -23.68 17.55
N SER A 5 -11.14 -22.40 17.55
CA SER A 5 -11.25 -21.51 16.39
C SER A 5 -10.06 -21.56 15.42
N ILE A 6 -9.06 -22.40 15.70
CA ILE A 6 -7.88 -22.53 14.83
C ILE A 6 -8.25 -23.38 13.61
N ASP A 7 -7.93 -22.87 12.41
CA ASP A 7 -8.04 -23.62 11.15
C ASP A 7 -7.15 -24.87 11.20
N ILE A 8 -7.81 -26.04 11.25
CA ILE A 8 -7.13 -27.33 11.38
C ILE A 8 -6.33 -27.70 10.13
N VAL A 9 -6.80 -27.29 8.93
CA VAL A 9 -6.15 -27.61 7.66
C VAL A 9 -4.84 -26.84 7.55
N GLY A 10 -4.89 -25.53 7.76
CA GLY A 10 -3.70 -24.69 7.77
C GLY A 10 -2.71 -25.04 8.88
N LEU A 11 -3.19 -25.48 10.05
CA LEU A 11 -2.33 -25.98 11.12
C LEU A 11 -1.59 -27.27 10.70
N ALA A 12 -2.29 -28.22 10.08
CA ALA A 12 -1.72 -29.47 9.61
C ALA A 12 -0.63 -29.24 8.53
N GLU A 13 -0.86 -28.30 7.61
CA GLU A 13 0.12 -27.91 6.60
C GLU A 13 1.38 -27.30 7.23
N ARG A 14 1.23 -26.41 8.23
CA ARG A 14 2.36 -25.80 8.95
C ARG A 14 3.17 -26.81 9.73
N LEU A 15 2.50 -27.73 10.40
CA LEU A 15 3.18 -28.83 11.12
C LEU A 15 3.97 -29.72 10.16
N THR A 16 3.39 -30.04 8.99
CA THR A 16 4.06 -30.82 7.94
C THR A 16 5.29 -30.07 7.40
N ALA A 17 5.16 -28.77 7.14
CA ALA A 17 6.27 -27.94 6.65
C ALA A 17 7.40 -27.83 7.69
N ALA A 18 7.07 -27.58 8.96
CA ALA A 18 8.02 -27.47 10.06
C ALA A 18 8.78 -28.79 10.28
N ARG A 19 8.09 -29.94 10.25
CA ARG A 19 8.73 -31.25 10.34
C ARG A 19 9.72 -31.49 9.19
N LYS A 20 9.32 -31.18 7.95
CA LYS A 20 10.18 -31.32 6.78
C LYS A 20 11.41 -30.39 6.86
N ALA A 21 11.24 -29.15 7.32
CA ALA A 21 12.33 -28.21 7.53
C ALA A 21 13.32 -28.69 8.62
N ALA A 22 12.80 -29.37 9.63
CA ALA A 22 13.63 -30.03 10.66
C ALA A 22 14.27 -31.37 10.21
N ASN A 23 14.03 -31.79 8.96
CA ASN A 23 14.49 -33.07 8.40
C ASN A 23 14.05 -34.31 9.21
N LEU A 24 12.86 -34.28 9.80
CA LEU A 24 12.33 -35.36 10.62
C LEU A 24 11.33 -36.22 9.82
N THR A 25 11.33 -37.54 10.10
CA THR A 25 10.33 -38.46 9.58
C THR A 25 9.03 -38.37 10.36
N GLN A 26 7.92 -38.81 9.76
CA GLN A 26 6.64 -38.91 10.48
C GLN A 26 6.70 -39.88 11.68
N GLU A 27 7.55 -40.90 11.57
CA GLU A 27 7.81 -41.86 12.65
C GLU A 27 8.50 -41.21 13.85
N ALA A 28 9.57 -40.46 13.59
CA ALA A 28 10.30 -39.73 14.63
C ALA A 28 9.42 -38.71 15.37
N ALA A 29 8.51 -38.02 14.65
CA ALA A 29 7.56 -37.09 15.25
C ALA A 29 6.48 -37.83 16.07
N ALA A 30 6.02 -38.96 15.60
CA ALA A 30 5.04 -39.81 16.34
C ALA A 30 5.66 -40.37 17.65
N ASP A 31 6.88 -40.87 17.57
CA ASP A 31 7.62 -41.38 18.72
C ASP A 31 7.84 -40.33 19.80
N HIS A 32 8.20 -39.11 19.38
CA HIS A 32 8.36 -37.95 20.29
C HIS A 32 7.08 -37.59 21.04
N LEU A 33 5.94 -37.80 20.42
CA LEU A 33 4.61 -37.57 21.01
C LEU A 33 4.07 -38.80 21.77
N ASN A 34 4.80 -39.92 21.80
CA ASN A 34 4.34 -41.20 22.34
C ASN A 34 3.01 -41.67 21.71
N MET A 35 2.88 -41.54 20.38
CA MET A 35 1.71 -42.01 19.65
C MET A 35 2.09 -42.85 18.44
N SER A 36 1.12 -43.58 17.89
CA SER A 36 1.35 -44.37 16.69
C SER A 36 1.52 -43.47 15.46
N ARG A 37 2.37 -43.87 14.50
CA ARG A 37 2.55 -43.16 13.23
C ARG A 37 1.23 -42.86 12.49
N PRO A 38 0.24 -43.79 12.39
CA PRO A 38 -1.07 -43.47 11.78
C PRO A 38 -1.79 -42.33 12.51
N THR A 39 -1.71 -42.27 13.84
CA THR A 39 -2.30 -41.16 14.64
C THR A 39 -1.65 -39.85 14.35
N TYR A 40 -0.33 -39.83 14.20
CA TYR A 40 0.41 -38.61 13.79
C TYR A 40 0.06 -38.17 12.34
N ILE A 41 -0.03 -39.13 11.41
CA ILE A 41 -0.46 -38.85 10.03
C ILE A 41 -1.85 -38.22 9.98
N ALA A 42 -2.77 -38.66 10.88
CA ALA A 42 -4.11 -38.06 10.98
C ALA A 42 -4.04 -36.56 11.37
N ILE A 43 -3.03 -36.14 12.17
CA ILE A 43 -2.79 -34.73 12.47
C ILE A 43 -2.32 -33.96 11.20
N GLU A 44 -1.34 -34.49 10.46
CA GLU A 44 -0.85 -33.87 9.23
C GLU A 44 -1.87 -33.84 8.08
N LYS A 45 -2.86 -34.72 8.10
CA LYS A 45 -3.98 -34.75 7.15
C LYS A 45 -5.20 -33.95 7.61
N ALA A 46 -5.11 -33.21 8.71
CA ALA A 46 -6.22 -32.47 9.33
C ALA A 46 -7.42 -33.35 9.74
N ALA A 47 -7.25 -34.67 9.78
CA ALA A 47 -8.28 -35.63 10.21
C ALA A 47 -8.38 -35.73 11.75
N ARG A 48 -7.36 -35.29 12.48
CA ARG A 48 -7.33 -35.21 13.94
C ARG A 48 -6.73 -33.87 14.37
N ARG A 49 -7.41 -33.17 15.28
CA ARG A 49 -6.86 -31.98 15.92
C ARG A 49 -5.82 -32.36 16.97
N PRO A 50 -4.57 -31.84 16.92
CA PRO A 50 -3.59 -32.11 17.98
C PRO A 50 -4.03 -31.46 19.29
N ARG A 51 -3.68 -32.00 20.42
CA ARG A 51 -3.93 -31.41 21.73
C ARG A 51 -2.97 -30.25 21.99
N PRO A 52 -3.30 -29.30 22.87
CA PRO A 52 -2.39 -28.18 23.18
C PRO A 52 -1.00 -28.64 23.63
N GLU A 53 -0.93 -29.69 24.44
CA GLU A 53 0.33 -30.27 24.94
C GLU A 53 1.15 -30.93 23.82
N GLU A 54 0.48 -31.53 22.83
CA GLU A 54 1.12 -32.13 21.64
C GLU A 54 1.73 -31.05 20.77
N LEU A 55 1.05 -29.89 20.65
CA LEU A 55 1.57 -28.74 19.89
C LEU A 55 2.80 -28.12 20.53
N VAL A 56 2.84 -27.99 21.85
CA VAL A 56 4.02 -27.52 22.58
C VAL A 56 5.22 -28.42 22.30
N LYS A 57 5.03 -29.75 22.44
CA LYS A 57 6.09 -30.73 22.15
C LYS A 57 6.55 -30.70 20.70
N LEU A 58 5.63 -30.54 19.75
CA LEU A 58 6.01 -30.42 18.33
C LEU A 58 6.77 -29.11 18.05
N ALA A 59 6.38 -28.00 18.69
CA ALA A 59 7.11 -26.74 18.58
C ALA A 59 8.56 -26.86 19.09
N GLU A 60 8.74 -27.53 20.22
CA GLU A 60 10.10 -27.82 20.77
C GLU A 60 10.88 -28.75 19.85
N LEU A 61 10.28 -29.84 19.37
CA LEU A 61 10.92 -30.79 18.47
C LEU A 61 11.38 -30.15 17.16
N TYR A 62 10.55 -29.29 16.58
CA TYR A 62 10.84 -28.62 15.31
C TYR A 62 11.69 -27.35 15.48
N LYS A 63 11.96 -26.95 16.75
CA LYS A 63 12.64 -25.69 17.08
C LYS A 63 11.95 -24.48 16.50
N GLU A 64 10.64 -24.54 16.41
CA GLU A 64 9.79 -23.47 15.88
C GLU A 64 8.94 -22.87 17.01
N PRO A 65 8.81 -21.54 17.09
CA PRO A 65 7.95 -20.89 18.08
C PRO A 65 6.49 -21.37 17.95
N LEU A 66 5.84 -21.71 19.05
CA LEU A 66 4.45 -22.19 19.06
C LEU A 66 3.48 -21.20 18.36
N ASN A 67 3.69 -19.90 18.55
CA ASN A 67 2.89 -18.87 17.89
C ASN A 67 3.02 -18.89 16.37
N LYS A 68 4.16 -19.33 15.81
CA LYS A 68 4.37 -19.49 14.37
C LYS A 68 3.57 -20.69 13.84
N LEU A 69 3.48 -21.77 14.61
CA LEU A 69 2.68 -22.93 14.25
C LEU A 69 1.17 -22.67 14.38
N LEU A 70 0.75 -21.92 15.39
CA LEU A 70 -0.66 -21.60 15.65
C LEU A 70 -1.19 -20.45 14.82
N ARG A 71 -0.33 -19.50 14.43
CA ARG A 71 -0.71 -18.43 13.55
C ARG A 71 -1.05 -19.03 12.20
N ALA A 72 -2.31 -18.82 11.75
CA ALA A 72 -2.64 -19.10 10.37
C ALA A 72 -1.60 -18.36 9.52
N GLU A 73 -0.67 -19.08 8.91
CA GLU A 73 0.18 -18.43 7.92
C GLU A 73 -0.76 -17.88 6.87
N PRO A 74 -0.66 -16.60 6.58
CA PRO A 74 -1.34 -16.07 5.44
C PRO A 74 -0.87 -16.86 4.21
N ARG A 75 -1.68 -16.86 3.18
CA ARG A 75 -1.48 -17.56 1.93
C ARG A 75 -0.23 -17.06 1.16
N LEU A 76 0.92 -16.90 1.84
CA LEU A 76 2.23 -16.68 1.21
C LEU A 76 2.51 -17.68 0.09
N GLN A 77 1.98 -18.90 0.20
CA GLN A 77 2.07 -19.87 -0.89
C GLN A 77 1.27 -19.45 -2.14
N GLN A 78 0.17 -18.72 -1.98
CA GLN A 78 -0.59 -18.16 -3.12
C GLN A 78 -0.02 -16.82 -3.62
N LEU A 79 0.63 -16.04 -2.74
CA LEU A 79 1.33 -14.81 -3.11
C LEU A 79 2.69 -15.07 -3.75
N ARG A 80 3.36 -16.18 -3.42
CA ARG A 80 4.68 -16.54 -3.96
C ARG A 80 4.77 -16.51 -5.49
N PRO A 81 3.79 -16.97 -6.28
CA PRO A 81 3.86 -16.84 -7.73
C PRO A 81 3.82 -15.38 -8.19
N HIS A 82 2.94 -14.55 -7.61
CA HIS A 82 2.81 -13.13 -7.96
C HIS A 82 4.03 -12.32 -7.52
N LEU A 83 4.58 -12.59 -6.34
CA LEU A 83 5.78 -11.94 -5.82
C LEU A 83 7.06 -12.45 -6.52
N ARG A 84 7.11 -13.73 -6.94
CA ARG A 84 8.19 -14.25 -7.76
C ARG A 84 8.21 -13.63 -9.15
N SER A 85 7.06 -13.38 -9.76
CA SER A 85 7.01 -12.71 -11.06
C SER A 85 7.59 -11.29 -11.01
N ILE A 86 7.50 -10.59 -9.86
CA ILE A 86 8.21 -9.33 -9.65
C ILE A 86 9.73 -9.52 -9.72
N LEU A 87 10.25 -10.55 -9.05
CA LEU A 87 11.69 -10.87 -9.05
C LEU A 87 12.16 -11.34 -10.44
N ASP A 88 11.31 -12.08 -11.16
CA ASP A 88 11.61 -12.58 -12.51
C ASP A 88 11.62 -11.46 -13.56
N VAL A 89 10.75 -10.46 -13.43
CA VAL A 89 10.68 -9.28 -14.32
C VAL A 89 11.87 -8.34 -14.06
N ALA A 90 12.35 -8.28 -12.85
CA ALA A 90 13.41 -7.38 -12.42
C ALA A 90 14.76 -8.11 -12.32
N SER A 91 15.23 -8.74 -13.40
CA SER A 91 16.48 -9.50 -13.48
C SER A 91 17.74 -8.76 -12.97
N ASP A 92 17.67 -7.46 -12.78
CA ASP A 92 18.76 -6.57 -12.32
C ASP A 92 18.57 -6.04 -10.88
N GLY A 93 17.49 -6.44 -10.16
CA GLY A 93 17.04 -5.80 -8.90
C GLY A 93 17.83 -6.15 -7.63
N GLY A 94 18.68 -7.17 -7.66
CA GLY A 94 19.54 -7.51 -6.54
C GLY A 94 18.82 -7.80 -5.21
N LYS A 95 19.59 -7.80 -4.10
CA LYS A 95 19.10 -8.04 -2.73
C LYS A 95 18.10 -6.99 -2.24
N GLU A 96 18.19 -5.76 -2.72
CA GLU A 96 17.36 -4.63 -2.32
C GLU A 96 15.89 -4.86 -2.73
N LEU A 97 15.67 -5.40 -3.93
CA LEU A 97 14.34 -5.76 -4.39
C LEU A 97 13.76 -6.95 -3.60
N GLU A 98 14.58 -7.96 -3.32
CA GLU A 98 14.15 -9.11 -2.51
C GLU A 98 13.66 -8.65 -1.12
N VAL A 99 14.38 -7.71 -0.50
CA VAL A 99 13.97 -7.11 0.79
C VAL A 99 12.66 -6.36 0.68
N ALA A 100 12.48 -5.52 -0.36
CA ALA A 100 11.26 -4.76 -0.57
C ALA A 100 10.05 -5.67 -0.82
N VAL A 101 10.21 -6.72 -1.62
CA VAL A 101 9.18 -7.75 -1.89
C VAL A 101 8.81 -8.51 -0.61
N ALA A 102 9.82 -8.92 0.18
CA ALA A 102 9.57 -9.60 1.45
C ALA A 102 8.83 -8.69 2.46
N LEU A 103 9.16 -7.40 2.46
CA LEU A 103 8.51 -6.40 3.30
C LEU A 103 7.04 -6.21 2.89
N LEU A 104 6.75 -6.04 1.59
CA LEU A 104 5.38 -5.93 1.10
C LEU A 104 4.57 -7.19 1.42
N ALA A 105 5.16 -8.38 1.22
CA ALA A 105 4.53 -9.63 1.61
C ALA A 105 4.15 -9.66 3.09
N ALA A 106 5.07 -9.24 3.96
CA ALA A 106 4.80 -9.19 5.40
C ALA A 106 3.68 -8.20 5.77
N TYR A 107 3.59 -7.06 5.07
CA TYR A 107 2.48 -6.12 5.27
C TYR A 107 1.13 -6.69 4.83
N ILE A 108 1.08 -7.33 3.67
CA ILE A 108 -0.14 -7.98 3.17
C ILE A 108 -0.61 -9.05 4.17
N ASP A 109 0.31 -9.85 4.65
CA ASP A 109 0.04 -10.91 5.61
C ASP A 109 -0.53 -10.38 6.94
N ASP A 110 0.12 -9.37 7.49
CA ASP A 110 -0.33 -8.74 8.73
C ASP A 110 -1.70 -8.07 8.55
N TYR A 111 -1.96 -7.45 7.39
CA TYR A 111 -3.24 -6.82 7.10
C TYR A 111 -4.37 -7.85 6.99
N GLN A 112 -4.18 -8.91 6.21
CA GLN A 112 -5.16 -9.98 6.08
C GLN A 112 -5.41 -10.71 7.43
N TYR A 113 -4.38 -10.83 8.26
CA TYR A 113 -4.52 -11.35 9.62
C TYR A 113 -5.46 -10.47 10.46
N LEU A 114 -5.26 -9.14 10.43
CA LEU A 114 -6.10 -8.19 11.14
C LEU A 114 -7.55 -8.22 10.64
N GLU A 115 -7.78 -8.21 9.32
CA GLU A 115 -9.14 -8.27 8.75
C GLU A 115 -9.90 -9.51 9.20
N ARG A 116 -9.24 -10.67 9.19
CA ARG A 116 -9.85 -11.91 9.67
C ARG A 116 -10.12 -11.87 11.18
N LEU A 117 -9.19 -11.32 11.95
CA LEU A 117 -9.30 -11.27 13.41
C LEU A 117 -10.47 -10.39 13.86
N VAL A 118 -10.72 -9.30 13.15
CA VAL A 118 -11.81 -8.34 13.46
C VAL A 118 -13.08 -8.65 12.67
N ASN A 119 -13.07 -9.63 11.76
CA ASN A 119 -14.16 -9.96 10.82
C ASN A 119 -14.58 -8.76 9.94
N ALA A 120 -13.61 -7.93 9.54
CA ALA A 120 -13.81 -6.68 8.81
C ALA A 120 -13.37 -6.80 7.35
N ASN A 121 -13.88 -7.80 6.62
CA ASN A 121 -13.59 -7.93 5.20
C ASN A 121 -14.23 -6.77 4.43
N ALA A 122 -13.41 -5.93 3.80
CA ALA A 122 -13.93 -4.90 2.90
C ALA A 122 -14.30 -5.53 1.56
N ALA A 123 -15.54 -5.34 1.15
CA ALA A 123 -15.92 -5.58 -0.23
C ALA A 123 -15.32 -4.46 -1.09
N SER A 124 -14.28 -4.76 -1.83
CA SER A 124 -13.66 -3.79 -2.73
C SER A 124 -14.43 -3.74 -4.04
N HIS A 125 -15.06 -2.60 -4.33
CA HIS A 125 -15.73 -2.34 -5.59
C HIS A 125 -14.77 -1.58 -6.51
N PHE A 126 -13.89 -2.32 -7.18
CA PHE A 126 -12.97 -1.75 -8.13
C PHE A 126 -13.64 -1.48 -9.49
N PRO A 127 -13.25 -0.39 -10.19
CA PRO A 127 -13.70 -0.18 -11.55
C PRO A 127 -13.24 -1.35 -12.46
N PRO A 128 -13.96 -1.65 -13.55
CA PRO A 128 -13.49 -2.67 -14.49
C PRO A 128 -12.14 -2.27 -15.08
N PRO A 129 -11.28 -3.24 -15.44
CA PRO A 129 -10.03 -2.93 -16.12
C PRO A 129 -10.28 -2.21 -17.44
N VAL A 130 -9.54 -1.15 -17.69
CA VAL A 130 -9.60 -0.44 -18.97
C VAL A 130 -8.68 -1.14 -20.00
N ARG A 131 -9.14 -1.25 -21.25
CA ARG A 131 -8.28 -1.71 -22.34
C ARG A 131 -7.75 -0.50 -23.09
N ILE A 132 -6.42 -0.37 -23.18
CA ILE A 132 -5.81 0.73 -23.92
C ILE A 132 -6.32 0.68 -25.37
N ALA A 133 -7.05 1.71 -25.76
CA ALA A 133 -7.66 1.78 -27.08
C ALA A 133 -6.60 2.12 -28.16
N PRO A 134 -6.75 1.61 -29.40
CA PRO A 134 -5.91 2.04 -30.51
C PRO A 134 -6.02 3.56 -30.72
N GLY A 135 -4.88 4.23 -30.95
CA GLY A 135 -4.83 5.68 -31.16
C GLY A 135 -3.86 6.39 -30.23
N SER A 136 -4.18 7.62 -29.83
CA SER A 136 -3.32 8.36 -28.90
C SER A 136 -3.52 7.84 -27.47
N ILE A 137 -2.49 7.22 -26.93
CA ILE A 137 -2.44 6.74 -25.54
C ILE A 137 -2.65 7.91 -24.59
N GLU A 138 -2.08 9.07 -24.88
CA GLU A 138 -2.14 10.27 -24.05
C GLU A 138 -3.58 10.79 -23.93
N ARG A 139 -4.34 10.82 -25.04
CA ARG A 139 -5.76 11.22 -25.02
C ARG A 139 -6.63 10.21 -24.29
N PHE A 140 -6.35 8.95 -24.50
CA PHE A 140 -7.07 7.88 -23.79
C PHE A 140 -6.82 7.94 -22.28
N ALA A 141 -5.57 8.13 -21.85
CA ALA A 141 -5.20 8.30 -20.47
C ALA A 141 -5.84 9.55 -19.81
N GLU A 142 -5.89 10.67 -20.54
CA GLU A 142 -6.60 11.89 -20.11
C GLU A 142 -8.08 11.60 -19.82
N HIS A 143 -8.76 10.92 -20.75
CA HIS A 143 -10.17 10.55 -20.58
C HIS A 143 -10.37 9.64 -19.36
N CYS A 144 -9.55 8.59 -19.22
CA CYS A 144 -9.60 7.70 -18.05
C CYS A 144 -9.35 8.47 -16.74
N ALA A 145 -8.41 9.41 -16.73
CA ALA A 145 -8.14 10.22 -15.55
C ALA A 145 -9.33 11.13 -15.18
N GLN A 146 -10.03 11.70 -16.16
CA GLN A 146 -11.25 12.47 -15.94
C GLN A 146 -12.39 11.63 -15.39
N GLU A 147 -12.60 10.43 -15.94
CA GLU A 147 -13.61 9.49 -15.43
C GLU A 147 -13.31 9.08 -13.98
N GLU A 148 -12.05 8.75 -13.68
CA GLU A 148 -11.65 8.38 -12.32
C GLU A 148 -11.73 9.55 -11.33
N ARG A 149 -11.37 10.75 -11.74
CA ARG A 149 -11.57 11.95 -10.91
C ARG A 149 -13.05 12.20 -10.61
N SER A 150 -13.91 11.97 -11.60
CA SER A 150 -15.37 12.06 -11.41
C SER A 150 -15.88 10.97 -10.47
N ARG A 151 -15.46 9.71 -10.67
CA ARG A 151 -15.86 8.58 -9.83
C ARG A 151 -15.45 8.76 -8.36
N LEU A 152 -14.26 9.34 -8.14
CA LEU A 152 -13.70 9.61 -6.82
C LEU A 152 -14.10 10.97 -6.23
N ASN A 153 -14.99 11.71 -6.90
CA ASN A 153 -15.46 13.04 -6.47
C ASN A 153 -14.34 14.07 -6.23
N LEU A 154 -13.26 14.02 -7.01
CA LEU A 154 -12.11 14.91 -6.85
C LEU A 154 -12.27 16.27 -7.55
N GLY A 155 -13.30 16.43 -8.38
CA GLY A 155 -13.48 17.62 -9.22
C GLY A 155 -12.45 17.71 -10.35
N MET A 156 -12.71 18.59 -11.33
CA MET A 156 -11.87 18.74 -12.53
C MET A 156 -10.87 19.88 -12.44
N HIS A 157 -10.86 20.64 -11.35
CA HIS A 157 -10.00 21.80 -11.18
C HIS A 157 -9.06 21.69 -9.98
N GLN A 158 -9.40 20.83 -9.02
CA GLN A 158 -8.73 20.79 -7.74
C GLN A 158 -7.46 19.93 -7.75
N PRO A 159 -6.38 20.36 -7.07
CA PRO A 159 -5.21 19.52 -6.85
C PRO A 159 -5.54 18.34 -5.90
N ILE A 160 -4.75 17.28 -5.98
CA ILE A 160 -4.82 16.14 -5.06
C ILE A 160 -3.62 16.23 -4.12
N TYR A 161 -3.82 16.76 -2.92
CA TYR A 161 -2.76 16.91 -1.93
C TYR A 161 -2.41 15.61 -1.20
N THR A 162 -3.33 14.66 -1.20
CA THR A 162 -3.19 13.38 -0.50
C THR A 162 -3.63 12.21 -1.38
N PRO A 163 -2.93 11.92 -2.50
CA PRO A 163 -3.32 10.85 -3.43
C PRO A 163 -3.36 9.48 -2.73
N ARG A 164 -2.50 9.25 -1.73
CA ARG A 164 -2.55 8.06 -0.89
C ARG A 164 -3.92 7.86 -0.25
N LYS A 165 -4.44 8.87 0.46
CA LYS A 165 -5.73 8.80 1.14
C LYS A 165 -6.87 8.53 0.14
N VAL A 166 -6.85 9.21 -1.00
CA VAL A 166 -7.83 9.01 -2.09
C VAL A 166 -7.85 7.55 -2.55
N LEU A 167 -6.68 6.94 -2.77
CA LEU A 167 -6.61 5.56 -3.22
C LEU A 167 -6.95 4.56 -2.10
N GLU A 168 -6.61 4.85 -0.85
CA GLU A 168 -7.01 4.04 0.30
C GLU A 168 -8.54 4.02 0.46
N GLU A 169 -9.21 5.16 0.28
CA GLU A 169 -10.67 5.28 0.26
C GLU A 169 -11.30 4.54 -0.93
N ALA A 170 -10.59 4.45 -2.06
CA ALA A 170 -10.97 3.64 -3.21
C ALA A 170 -10.71 2.12 -3.03
N GLY A 171 -10.17 1.70 -1.87
CA GLY A 171 -9.93 0.31 -1.52
C GLY A 171 -8.57 -0.25 -1.91
N LEU A 172 -7.61 0.61 -2.30
CA LEU A 172 -6.23 0.19 -2.53
C LEU A 172 -5.43 0.26 -1.22
N HIS A 173 -4.39 -0.55 -1.10
CA HIS A 173 -3.56 -0.61 0.10
C HIS A 173 -2.20 0.03 -0.19
N VAL A 174 -1.94 1.23 0.35
CA VAL A 174 -0.72 1.99 0.09
C VAL A 174 0.18 2.01 1.33
N PHE A 175 1.27 1.29 1.27
CA PHE A 175 2.33 1.27 2.29
C PHE A 175 3.45 2.23 1.90
N VAL A 176 4.08 2.85 2.89
CA VAL A 176 5.19 3.78 2.66
C VAL A 176 6.35 3.39 3.55
N GLU A 177 7.50 3.02 2.95
CA GLU A 177 8.66 2.58 3.71
C GLU A 177 9.95 3.04 3.04
N LYS A 178 11.04 3.07 3.82
CA LYS A 178 12.35 3.42 3.29
C LYS A 178 12.89 2.25 2.46
N LEU A 179 13.02 2.47 1.17
CA LEU A 179 13.57 1.52 0.21
C LEU A 179 14.92 2.03 -0.33
N ASP A 180 15.60 1.23 -1.16
CA ASP A 180 16.76 1.69 -1.91
C ASP A 180 16.42 2.90 -2.78
N SER A 181 17.40 3.79 -2.98
CA SER A 181 17.20 5.06 -3.70
C SER A 181 16.79 4.89 -5.16
N ASN A 182 17.13 3.76 -5.79
CA ASN A 182 16.79 3.48 -7.19
C ASN A 182 15.38 2.90 -7.35
N LEU A 183 14.76 2.45 -6.24
CA LEU A 183 13.43 1.88 -6.24
C LEU A 183 12.41 2.94 -5.84
N ALA A 184 11.52 3.32 -6.77
CA ALA A 184 10.48 4.29 -6.50
C ALA A 184 9.29 3.65 -5.77
N GLY A 185 8.89 2.47 -6.22
CA GLY A 185 7.83 1.68 -5.64
C GLY A 185 7.73 0.30 -6.24
N LEU A 186 6.84 -0.48 -5.71
CA LEU A 186 6.45 -1.78 -6.26
C LEU A 186 4.97 -2.04 -5.95
N TYR A 187 4.33 -2.80 -6.81
CA TYR A 187 2.93 -3.12 -6.68
C TYR A 187 2.60 -4.57 -6.98
N VAL A 188 1.53 -5.05 -6.41
CA VAL A 188 0.99 -6.38 -6.65
C VAL A 188 -0.53 -6.37 -6.46
N PHE A 189 -1.24 -7.08 -7.33
CA PHE A 189 -2.64 -7.42 -7.12
C PHE A 189 -2.75 -8.78 -6.44
N VAL A 190 -3.49 -8.82 -5.32
CA VAL A 190 -3.72 -10.04 -4.55
C VAL A 190 -5.19 -10.43 -4.68
N PRO A 191 -5.52 -11.55 -5.36
CA PRO A 191 -6.89 -12.01 -5.49
C PRO A 191 -7.58 -12.17 -4.13
N GLY A 192 -8.77 -11.57 -3.97
CA GLY A 192 -9.55 -11.61 -2.74
C GLY A 192 -9.06 -10.67 -1.62
N PHE A 193 -8.02 -9.87 -1.88
CA PHE A 193 -7.55 -8.84 -0.95
C PHE A 193 -7.49 -7.46 -1.61
N GLY A 194 -6.91 -7.38 -2.80
CA GLY A 194 -6.86 -6.12 -3.54
C GLY A 194 -5.47 -5.74 -4.04
N TYR A 195 -5.35 -4.48 -4.42
CA TYR A 195 -4.13 -3.92 -4.99
C TYR A 195 -3.28 -3.28 -3.89
N CYS A 196 -2.04 -3.71 -3.82
CA CYS A 196 -1.08 -3.28 -2.80
C CYS A 196 0.07 -2.54 -3.46
N ILE A 197 0.38 -1.36 -2.95
CA ILE A 197 1.49 -0.52 -3.40
C ILE A 197 2.44 -0.32 -2.22
N LEU A 198 3.74 -0.43 -2.47
CA LEU A 198 4.78 -0.02 -1.53
C LEU A 198 5.58 1.12 -2.15
N VAL A 199 5.57 2.29 -1.51
CA VAL A 199 6.19 3.53 -2.00
C VAL A 199 7.42 3.87 -1.18
N ASN A 200 8.47 4.34 -1.84
CA ASN A 200 9.72 4.72 -1.18
C ASN A 200 9.58 6.04 -0.41
N ARG A 201 9.65 5.97 0.92
CA ARG A 201 9.61 7.13 1.82
C ARG A 201 10.81 8.07 1.65
N ALA A 202 11.95 7.57 1.18
CA ALA A 202 13.15 8.39 0.99
C ALA A 202 13.01 9.40 -0.15
N HIS A 203 12.03 9.22 -1.04
CA HIS A 203 11.80 10.14 -2.15
C HIS A 203 11.00 11.38 -1.70
N PRO A 204 11.20 12.54 -2.36
CA PRO A 204 10.41 13.74 -2.13
C PRO A 204 8.90 13.49 -2.28
N ARG A 205 8.08 14.31 -1.63
CA ARG A 205 6.62 14.20 -1.65
C ARG A 205 6.07 14.15 -3.08
N GLU A 206 6.50 15.07 -3.92
CA GLU A 206 6.03 15.18 -5.30
C GLU A 206 6.33 13.90 -6.09
N ARG A 207 7.47 13.25 -5.81
CA ARG A 207 7.82 11.97 -6.43
C ARG A 207 6.94 10.85 -5.91
N ARG A 208 6.67 10.81 -4.61
CA ARG A 208 5.76 9.82 -4.02
C ARG A 208 4.34 9.95 -4.56
N HIS A 209 3.85 11.19 -4.72
CA HIS A 209 2.54 11.46 -5.33
C HIS A 209 2.46 10.93 -6.76
N TRP A 210 3.52 11.21 -7.54
CA TRP A 210 3.63 10.69 -8.90
C TRP A 210 3.60 9.16 -8.93
N THR A 211 4.46 8.50 -8.14
CA THR A 211 4.50 7.04 -8.06
C THR A 211 3.13 6.46 -7.71
N ILE A 212 2.44 7.00 -6.70
CA ILE A 212 1.10 6.53 -6.33
C ILE A 212 0.10 6.65 -7.47
N ALA A 213 0.11 7.78 -8.21
CA ALA A 213 -0.79 7.99 -9.34
C ALA A 213 -0.42 7.12 -10.55
N HIS A 214 0.87 6.90 -10.78
CA HIS A 214 1.40 6.02 -11.83
C HIS A 214 0.98 4.56 -11.59
N GLU A 215 1.16 4.06 -10.36
CA GLU A 215 0.72 2.73 -9.99
C GLU A 215 -0.80 2.56 -10.08
N TYR A 216 -1.54 3.65 -9.85
CA TYR A 216 -2.98 3.64 -10.07
C TYR A 216 -3.33 3.48 -11.55
N GLY A 217 -2.56 4.09 -12.46
CA GLY A 217 -2.68 3.85 -13.90
C GLY A 217 -2.49 2.38 -14.25
N HIS A 218 -1.48 1.72 -13.72
CA HIS A 218 -1.27 0.29 -13.89
C HIS A 218 -2.42 -0.54 -13.31
N PHE A 219 -2.94 -0.18 -12.15
CA PHE A 219 -4.11 -0.84 -11.58
C PHE A 219 -5.32 -0.79 -12.53
N LEU A 220 -5.53 0.30 -13.23
CA LEU A 220 -6.63 0.43 -14.17
C LEU A 220 -6.43 -0.38 -15.45
N ALA A 221 -5.23 -0.39 -16.01
CA ALA A 221 -4.96 -1.01 -17.32
C ALA A 221 -4.39 -2.43 -17.25
N ASP A 222 -3.53 -2.71 -16.28
CA ASP A 222 -2.69 -3.91 -16.21
C ASP A 222 -2.66 -4.55 -14.81
N ARG A 223 -3.76 -4.50 -14.05
CA ARG A 223 -3.78 -4.92 -12.63
C ARG A 223 -3.30 -6.34 -12.36
N ASP A 224 -3.41 -7.23 -13.33
CA ASP A 224 -2.99 -8.62 -13.20
C ASP A 224 -1.47 -8.83 -13.39
N ARG A 225 -0.75 -7.78 -13.79
CA ARG A 225 0.70 -7.80 -13.97
C ARG A 225 1.36 -7.07 -12.81
N PRO A 226 2.06 -7.78 -11.92
CA PRO A 226 2.86 -7.13 -10.88
C PRO A 226 4.03 -6.38 -11.52
N GLY A 227 4.42 -5.26 -10.91
CA GLY A 227 5.50 -4.44 -11.44
C GLY A 227 6.37 -3.81 -10.39
N VAL A 228 7.49 -3.27 -10.88
CA VAL A 228 8.48 -2.55 -10.08
C VAL A 228 8.82 -1.26 -10.81
N ASP A 229 8.63 -0.12 -10.14
CA ASP A 229 9.00 1.19 -10.67
C ASP A 229 10.44 1.54 -10.28
N TYR A 230 11.34 1.47 -11.28
CA TYR A 230 12.73 1.89 -11.16
C TYR A 230 12.93 3.30 -11.73
N LEU A 231 13.82 4.07 -11.11
CA LEU A 231 14.24 5.40 -11.58
C LEU A 231 15.09 5.36 -12.87
N LYS A 232 15.27 4.21 -13.50
CA LYS A 232 16.08 4.12 -14.72
C LYS A 232 15.28 4.57 -15.94
N PRO A 233 15.80 5.49 -16.77
CA PRO A 233 15.15 5.87 -18.02
C PRO A 233 15.17 4.66 -18.98
N MET A 234 13.98 4.26 -19.44
CA MET A 234 13.86 3.27 -20.51
C MET A 234 13.97 3.95 -21.87
N GLN A 235 14.80 3.41 -22.77
CA GLN A 235 14.97 3.98 -24.13
C GLN A 235 13.66 3.96 -24.93
N ARG A 236 12.78 2.97 -24.70
CA ARG A 236 11.43 2.89 -25.29
C ARG A 236 10.47 2.33 -24.26
N LYS A 237 9.55 3.16 -23.77
CA LYS A 237 8.54 2.75 -22.79
C LYS A 237 7.46 1.86 -23.45
N PRO A 238 7.10 0.71 -22.86
CA PRO A 238 5.93 -0.07 -23.25
C PRO A 238 4.64 0.75 -23.22
N GLU A 239 3.59 0.30 -23.90
CA GLU A 239 2.30 1.02 -23.93
C GLU A 239 1.69 1.22 -22.54
N GLY A 240 1.77 0.19 -21.67
CA GLY A 240 1.29 0.28 -20.29
C GLY A 240 2.00 1.37 -19.50
N GLU A 241 3.34 1.48 -19.61
CA GLU A 241 4.13 2.52 -18.96
C GLU A 241 3.79 3.93 -19.49
N ARG A 242 3.58 4.05 -20.81
CA ARG A 242 3.18 5.32 -21.40
C ARG A 242 1.79 5.74 -20.96
N PHE A 243 0.87 4.77 -20.83
CA PHE A 243 -0.46 5.00 -20.30
C PHE A 243 -0.40 5.43 -18.84
N ALA A 244 0.35 4.72 -18.00
CA ALA A 244 0.47 5.03 -16.58
C ALA A 244 1.08 6.42 -16.34
N ASP A 245 2.12 6.80 -17.08
CA ASP A 245 2.69 8.15 -17.02
C ASP A 245 1.70 9.24 -17.46
N ALA A 246 1.01 9.04 -18.59
CA ALA A 246 0.04 9.99 -19.09
C ALA A 246 -1.18 10.10 -18.16
N PHE A 247 -1.63 8.98 -17.61
CA PHE A 247 -2.69 8.94 -16.61
C PHE A 247 -2.28 9.68 -15.34
N ALA A 248 -1.09 9.43 -14.80
CA ALA A 248 -0.59 10.11 -13.60
C ALA A 248 -0.53 11.63 -13.80
N ALA A 249 -0.04 12.09 -14.97
CA ALA A 249 0.00 13.50 -15.33
C ALA A 249 -1.41 14.11 -15.33
N ALA A 250 -2.36 13.49 -16.01
CA ALA A 250 -3.73 13.98 -16.12
C ALA A 250 -4.51 13.87 -14.79
N PHE A 251 -4.29 12.82 -14.02
CA PHE A 251 -4.94 12.60 -12.74
C PHE A 251 -4.50 13.62 -11.69
N LEU A 252 -3.20 13.90 -11.57
CA LEU A 252 -2.66 14.91 -10.64
C LEU A 252 -2.86 16.34 -11.13
N MET A 253 -2.78 16.58 -12.44
CA MET A 253 -2.81 17.87 -13.10
C MET A 253 -3.91 17.90 -14.19
N PRO A 254 -5.20 17.90 -13.80
CA PRO A 254 -6.30 17.87 -14.77
C PRO A 254 -6.26 19.10 -15.68
N GLU A 255 -6.49 18.88 -16.98
CA GLU A 255 -6.36 19.91 -18.01
C GLU A 255 -7.10 21.21 -17.66
N ALA A 256 -8.38 21.12 -17.29
CA ALA A 256 -9.19 22.26 -16.93
C ALA A 256 -8.64 23.05 -15.73
N GLY A 257 -8.10 22.34 -14.73
CA GLY A 257 -7.47 22.96 -13.56
C GLY A 257 -6.17 23.67 -13.90
N VAL A 258 -5.33 23.05 -14.74
CA VAL A 258 -4.05 23.61 -15.20
C VAL A 258 -4.29 24.82 -16.07
N GLN A 259 -5.19 24.75 -17.07
CA GLN A 259 -5.51 25.86 -17.96
C GLN A 259 -6.06 27.06 -17.17
N ARG A 260 -7.02 26.82 -16.29
CA ARG A 260 -7.59 27.87 -15.45
C ARG A 260 -6.49 28.59 -14.66
N ARG A 261 -5.63 27.84 -13.96
CA ARG A 261 -4.58 28.43 -13.13
C ARG A 261 -3.53 29.15 -13.95
N PHE A 262 -3.17 28.61 -15.11
CA PHE A 262 -2.24 29.25 -16.04
C PHE A 262 -2.77 30.61 -16.52
N TYR A 263 -4.02 30.70 -16.97
CA TYR A 263 -4.59 31.96 -17.44
C TYR A 263 -4.80 32.96 -16.31
N GLU A 264 -5.15 32.53 -15.10
CA GLU A 264 -5.20 33.40 -13.91
C GLU A 264 -3.84 34.09 -13.66
N GLU A 265 -2.72 33.34 -13.81
CA GLU A 265 -1.37 33.93 -13.65
C GLU A 265 -1.00 34.86 -14.80
N VAL A 266 -1.29 34.50 -16.05
CA VAL A 266 -1.03 35.34 -17.21
C VAL A 266 -1.86 36.64 -17.16
N GLU A 267 -3.13 36.56 -16.77
CA GLU A 267 -3.97 37.77 -16.64
C GLU A 267 -3.45 38.70 -15.54
N ARG A 268 -2.93 38.16 -14.46
CA ARG A 268 -2.39 38.92 -13.32
C ARG A 268 -1.09 39.65 -13.65
N THR A 269 -0.21 39.04 -14.45
CA THR A 269 1.17 39.53 -14.66
C THR A 269 1.48 39.99 -16.09
N GLY A 270 0.63 39.63 -17.06
CA GLY A 270 0.86 39.84 -18.49
C GLY A 270 1.89 38.90 -19.10
N ASP A 271 2.44 37.94 -18.32
CA ASP A 271 3.52 37.03 -18.73
C ASP A 271 3.45 35.74 -17.93
N PHE A 272 4.23 34.70 -18.31
CA PHE A 272 4.38 33.47 -17.56
C PHE A 272 5.86 33.12 -17.41
N LYS A 273 6.37 33.14 -16.18
CA LYS A 273 7.79 32.99 -15.84
C LYS A 273 8.06 31.72 -15.09
N VAL A 274 9.35 31.38 -14.91
CA VAL A 274 9.78 30.20 -14.10
C VAL A 274 9.26 30.30 -12.67
N GLY A 275 9.11 31.49 -12.10
CA GLY A 275 8.49 31.67 -10.78
C GLY A 275 7.03 31.22 -10.73
N ASP A 276 6.25 31.56 -11.76
CA ASP A 276 4.84 31.14 -11.86
C ASP A 276 4.72 29.64 -12.06
N LEU A 277 5.63 29.04 -12.83
CA LEU A 277 5.77 27.59 -12.96
C LEU A 277 6.05 26.93 -11.60
N CYS A 278 6.91 27.51 -10.75
CA CYS A 278 7.17 27.01 -9.40
C CYS A 278 5.91 27.04 -8.54
N HIS A 279 5.14 28.13 -8.57
CA HIS A 279 3.87 28.25 -7.83
C HIS A 279 2.82 27.26 -8.33
N MET A 280 2.71 27.03 -9.65
CA MET A 280 1.81 26.02 -10.19
C MET A 280 2.20 24.60 -9.78
N ALA A 281 3.49 24.27 -9.83
CA ALA A 281 3.99 22.96 -9.42
C ALA A 281 3.71 22.69 -7.92
N ASP A 282 3.89 23.70 -7.07
CA ASP A 282 3.58 23.62 -5.65
C ASP A 282 2.07 23.48 -5.40
N TYR A 283 1.25 24.28 -6.08
CA TYR A 283 -0.21 24.20 -6.00
C TYR A 283 -0.76 22.81 -6.34
N PHE A 284 -0.24 22.18 -7.41
CA PHE A 284 -0.65 20.81 -7.78
C PHE A 284 0.11 19.72 -7.03
N ALA A 285 1.03 20.08 -6.12
CA ALA A 285 1.87 19.17 -5.36
C ALA A 285 2.65 18.15 -6.22
N VAL A 286 3.18 18.63 -7.34
CA VAL A 286 3.97 17.87 -8.31
C VAL A 286 5.37 18.46 -8.49
N SER A 287 6.27 17.72 -9.15
CA SER A 287 7.61 18.24 -9.46
C SER A 287 7.55 19.35 -10.51
N LEU A 288 8.54 20.26 -10.46
CA LEU A 288 8.69 21.33 -11.45
C LEU A 288 8.76 20.78 -12.88
N MET A 289 9.50 19.67 -13.07
CA MET A 289 9.58 18.95 -14.33
C MET A 289 8.21 18.46 -14.81
N ALA A 290 7.45 17.80 -13.92
CA ALA A 290 6.13 17.28 -14.28
C ALA A 290 5.17 18.38 -14.70
N MET A 291 5.17 19.52 -14.01
CA MET A 291 4.35 20.69 -14.37
C MET A 291 4.78 21.30 -15.69
N ALA A 292 6.09 21.48 -15.92
CA ALA A 292 6.60 22.02 -17.18
C ALA A 292 6.20 21.14 -18.38
N LEU A 293 6.43 19.83 -18.29
CA LEU A 293 6.04 18.87 -19.32
C LEU A 293 4.52 18.82 -19.54
N ARG A 294 3.74 19.01 -18.47
CA ARG A 294 2.28 19.10 -18.58
C ARG A 294 1.84 20.35 -19.34
N LEU A 295 2.42 21.50 -19.05
CA LEU A 295 2.13 22.76 -19.78
C LEU A 295 2.54 22.65 -21.26
N GLU A 296 3.68 22.03 -21.55
CA GLU A 296 4.10 21.74 -22.93
C GLU A 296 3.11 20.82 -23.65
N SER A 297 2.64 19.74 -22.98
CA SER A 297 1.68 18.80 -23.57
C SER A 297 0.33 19.45 -23.88
N LEU A 298 -0.08 20.43 -23.07
CA LEU A 298 -1.28 21.25 -23.27
C LEU A 298 -1.07 22.44 -24.23
N SER A 299 0.14 22.60 -24.77
CA SER A 299 0.52 23.71 -25.66
C SER A 299 0.32 25.09 -25.01
N LEU A 300 0.42 25.20 -23.70
CA LEU A 300 0.35 26.46 -22.94
C LEU A 300 1.69 27.18 -22.87
N VAL A 301 2.78 26.43 -22.98
CA VAL A 301 4.14 26.94 -23.11
C VAL A 301 4.85 26.30 -24.31
N THR A 302 5.96 26.87 -24.74
CA THR A 302 6.73 26.34 -25.88
C THR A 302 7.34 24.97 -25.53
N ARG A 303 7.40 24.05 -26.49
CA ARG A 303 8.07 22.77 -26.32
C ARG A 303 9.57 22.98 -26.06
N GLY A 304 10.12 22.20 -25.14
CA GLY A 304 11.52 22.32 -24.71
C GLY A 304 11.73 23.37 -23.60
N SER A 305 10.68 23.96 -23.05
CA SER A 305 10.77 24.86 -21.90
C SER A 305 11.43 24.18 -20.69
N TRP A 306 11.13 22.90 -20.45
CA TRP A 306 11.81 22.16 -19.40
C TRP A 306 13.31 21.98 -19.69
N ASP A 307 13.68 21.67 -20.93
CA ASP A 307 15.08 21.46 -21.31
C ASP A 307 15.90 22.74 -21.07
N GLN A 308 15.36 23.90 -21.45
CA GLN A 308 15.98 25.20 -21.18
C GLN A 308 16.17 25.46 -19.67
N ILE A 309 15.16 25.16 -18.86
CA ILE A 309 15.25 25.30 -17.39
C ILE A 309 16.32 24.35 -16.84
N SER A 310 16.34 23.09 -17.29
CA SER A 310 17.29 22.09 -16.82
C SER A 310 18.75 22.40 -17.23
N GLU A 311 18.96 22.95 -18.40
CA GLU A 311 20.27 23.41 -18.90
C GLU A 311 20.87 24.50 -18.03
N SER A 312 20.05 25.34 -17.40
CA SER A 312 20.52 26.36 -16.46
C SER A 312 21.27 25.84 -15.27
N ARG A 313 21.11 24.51 -14.96
CA ARG A 313 21.70 23.81 -13.81
C ARG A 313 21.40 24.45 -12.44
N VAL A 314 20.42 25.34 -12.37
CA VAL A 314 19.98 25.90 -11.08
C VAL A 314 19.19 24.81 -10.31
N PRO A 315 19.57 24.50 -9.08
CA PRO A 315 18.82 23.51 -8.29
C PRO A 315 17.36 23.96 -8.11
N VAL A 316 16.40 23.04 -8.32
CA VAL A 316 14.96 23.32 -8.16
C VAL A 316 14.65 23.89 -6.77
N ARG A 317 15.39 23.44 -5.74
CA ARG A 317 15.25 23.99 -4.37
C ARG A 317 15.55 25.49 -4.35
N THR A 318 16.59 25.97 -5.04
CA THR A 318 16.96 27.38 -5.12
C THR A 318 15.87 28.17 -5.83
N LEU A 319 15.37 27.67 -6.97
CA LEU A 319 14.26 28.32 -7.70
C LEU A 319 13.01 28.48 -6.82
N LYS A 320 12.63 27.43 -6.09
CA LYS A 320 11.49 27.47 -5.16
C LYS A 320 11.72 28.50 -4.02
N GLN A 321 12.92 28.55 -3.45
CA GLN A 321 13.25 29.47 -2.36
C GLN A 321 13.22 30.96 -2.83
N GLU A 322 13.68 31.25 -4.03
CA GLU A 322 13.66 32.62 -4.60
C GLU A 322 12.23 33.16 -4.77
N VAL A 323 11.24 32.27 -4.97
CA VAL A 323 9.83 32.65 -5.06
C VAL A 323 9.05 32.45 -3.75
N GLY A 324 9.76 32.24 -2.63
CA GLY A 324 9.16 32.13 -1.31
C GLY A 324 8.50 30.77 -1.01
N ILE A 325 8.75 29.73 -1.82
CA ILE A 325 8.27 28.38 -1.59
C ILE A 325 9.31 27.63 -0.76
N TYR A 326 8.97 27.35 0.48
CA TYR A 326 9.81 26.59 1.41
C TYR A 326 9.25 25.19 1.60
N PRO A 327 10.12 24.16 1.69
CA PRO A 327 9.65 22.82 2.02
C PRO A 327 8.95 22.84 3.38
N SER A 328 7.72 22.34 3.43
CA SER A 328 7.04 22.15 4.72
C SER A 328 7.74 21.02 5.49
N HIS A 329 7.94 21.19 6.80
CA HIS A 329 8.61 20.21 7.66
C HIS A 329 7.78 18.93 7.91
N ASP A 330 6.56 18.87 7.41
CA ASP A 330 5.63 17.73 7.59
C ASP A 330 6.02 16.44 6.82
N TYR A 331 7.14 16.46 6.10
CA TYR A 331 7.52 15.34 5.24
C TYR A 331 8.11 14.13 5.98
N ASP A 332 8.59 14.30 7.19
CA ASP A 332 9.22 13.22 7.96
C ASP A 332 8.23 12.34 8.72
N SER A 333 6.99 12.79 8.89
CA SER A 333 5.93 12.07 9.63
C SER A 333 5.02 11.21 8.75
N VAL A 334 5.51 10.74 7.60
CA VAL A 334 4.69 9.88 6.74
C VAL A 334 4.47 8.54 7.43
N ASP A 335 3.21 8.30 7.80
CA ASP A 335 2.78 7.04 8.36
C ASP A 335 3.07 5.87 7.41
N PRO A 336 3.75 4.81 7.85
CA PRO A 336 4.06 3.68 7.00
C PRO A 336 2.83 2.87 6.57
N TYR A 337 1.74 2.91 7.36
CA TYR A 337 0.57 2.05 7.18
C TYR A 337 -0.63 2.78 6.58
N PRO A 338 -1.49 2.07 5.80
CA PRO A 338 -2.84 2.54 5.50
C PRO A 338 -3.61 2.87 6.78
N GLN A 339 -4.43 3.91 6.74
CA GLN A 339 -5.22 4.31 7.92
C GLN A 339 -6.09 3.16 8.44
N ARG A 340 -6.74 2.43 7.54
CA ARG A 340 -7.56 1.28 7.90
C ARG A 340 -6.77 0.16 8.58
N TYR A 341 -5.50 -0.08 8.19
CA TYR A 341 -4.63 -1.05 8.85
C TYR A 341 -4.43 -0.71 10.33
N LYS A 342 -4.15 0.56 10.63
CA LYS A 342 -3.98 1.02 12.02
C LYS A 342 -5.25 0.85 12.82
N LEU A 343 -6.38 1.26 12.27
CA LEU A 343 -7.68 1.12 12.92
C LEU A 343 -8.01 -0.34 13.23
N LEU A 344 -7.76 -1.27 12.30
CA LEU A 344 -7.93 -2.70 12.52
C LEU A 344 -7.01 -3.25 13.63
N ALA A 345 -5.75 -2.79 13.67
CA ALA A 345 -4.81 -3.19 14.71
C ALA A 345 -5.25 -2.68 16.10
N VAL A 346 -5.67 -1.43 16.18
CA VAL A 346 -6.23 -0.83 17.41
C VAL A 346 -7.50 -1.53 17.83
N GLN A 347 -8.43 -1.78 16.90
CA GLN A 347 -9.67 -2.51 17.17
C GLN A 347 -9.38 -3.92 17.73
N ALA A 348 -8.45 -4.66 17.11
CA ALA A 348 -8.06 -5.98 17.56
C ALA A 348 -7.46 -5.95 18.98
N PHE A 349 -6.76 -4.88 19.34
CA PHE A 349 -6.23 -4.69 20.69
C PHE A 349 -7.32 -4.33 21.71
N VAL A 350 -8.20 -3.41 21.39
CA VAL A 350 -9.32 -2.98 22.24
C VAL A 350 -10.29 -4.15 22.48
N ASP A 351 -10.55 -4.96 21.44
CA ASP A 351 -11.35 -6.18 21.55
C ASP A 351 -10.62 -7.34 22.30
N GLU A 352 -9.45 -7.08 22.91
CA GLU A 352 -8.63 -8.08 23.62
C GLU A 352 -8.23 -9.30 22.77
N LYS A 353 -8.27 -9.18 21.43
CA LYS A 353 -7.89 -10.24 20.50
C LYS A 353 -6.38 -10.37 20.32
N ILE A 354 -5.65 -9.29 20.59
CA ILE A 354 -4.18 -9.25 20.59
C ILE A 354 -3.66 -8.54 21.84
N THR A 355 -2.44 -8.89 22.24
CA THR A 355 -1.74 -8.24 23.36
C THR A 355 -1.05 -6.94 22.88
N GLU A 356 -0.68 -6.05 23.82
CA GLU A 356 0.11 -4.84 23.54
C GLU A 356 1.43 -5.16 22.79
N GLY A 357 2.10 -6.26 23.16
CA GLY A 357 3.31 -6.70 22.47
C GLY A 357 3.06 -7.15 21.02
N GLN A 358 1.90 -7.74 20.73
CA GLN A 358 1.49 -8.08 19.39
C GLN A 358 1.10 -6.84 18.59
N LEU A 359 0.40 -5.87 19.21
CA LEU A 359 0.10 -4.58 18.60
C LEU A 359 1.38 -3.85 18.21
N ALA A 360 2.34 -3.70 19.13
CA ALA A 360 3.63 -3.07 18.86
C ALA A 360 4.39 -3.76 17.73
N LYS A 361 4.32 -5.11 17.66
CA LYS A 361 4.92 -5.89 16.57
C LYS A 361 4.23 -5.64 15.22
N LEU A 362 2.91 -5.62 15.17
CA LEU A 362 2.14 -5.35 13.95
C LEU A 362 2.39 -3.94 13.44
N LEU A 363 2.44 -2.96 14.35
CA LEU A 363 2.75 -1.57 14.02
C LEU A 363 4.26 -1.28 13.89
N ARG A 364 5.12 -2.30 14.04
CA ARG A 364 6.60 -2.19 13.95
C ARG A 364 7.16 -1.00 14.73
N CYS A 365 6.61 -0.75 15.92
CA CYS A 365 6.96 0.37 16.79
C CYS A 365 7.21 -0.10 18.23
N SER A 366 7.69 0.79 19.08
CA SER A 366 7.81 0.52 20.51
C SER A 366 6.42 0.40 21.17
N ARG A 367 6.34 -0.24 22.34
CA ARG A 367 5.08 -0.32 23.11
C ARG A 367 4.55 1.06 23.50
N ILE A 368 5.45 2.02 23.76
CA ILE A 368 5.06 3.40 24.09
C ILE A 368 4.35 4.03 22.90
N GLN A 369 4.96 3.97 21.72
CA GLN A 369 4.34 4.46 20.47
C GLN A 369 3.02 3.73 20.13
N ALA A 370 2.95 2.43 20.41
CA ALA A 370 1.71 1.68 20.19
C ALA A 370 0.57 2.19 21.10
N ARG A 371 0.85 2.57 22.34
CA ARG A 371 -0.13 3.21 23.25
C ARG A 371 -0.57 4.57 22.73
N GLU A 372 0.38 5.40 22.31
CA GLU A 372 0.08 6.71 21.71
C GLU A 372 -0.85 6.57 20.49
N ILE A 373 -0.61 5.58 19.63
CA ILE A 373 -1.48 5.30 18.48
C ILE A 373 -2.89 4.87 18.95
N VAL A 374 -2.99 4.04 19.98
CA VAL A 374 -4.29 3.65 20.56
C VAL A 374 -5.02 4.88 21.11
N GLU A 375 -4.34 5.77 21.82
CA GLU A 375 -4.92 7.02 22.35
C GLU A 375 -5.41 7.93 21.23
N GLN A 376 -4.66 8.09 20.17
CA GLN A 376 -5.05 8.89 18.99
C GLN A 376 -6.24 8.30 18.21
N CYS A 377 -6.38 6.98 18.21
CA CYS A 377 -7.44 6.28 17.46
C CYS A 377 -8.67 5.92 18.31
N SER A 378 -8.62 6.13 19.63
CA SER A 378 -9.72 5.81 20.55
C SER A 378 -10.36 7.10 21.03
N GLU A 379 -11.67 7.24 20.89
CA GLU A 379 -12.39 8.30 21.60
C GLU A 379 -12.55 7.89 23.07
N THR A 380 -12.32 8.82 23.96
CA THR A 380 -12.67 8.68 25.39
C THR A 380 -14.10 9.17 25.59
N ALA A 381 -15.02 8.28 25.94
CA ALA A 381 -16.33 8.68 26.45
C ALA A 381 -16.20 8.98 27.95
N ASP A 382 -16.73 10.11 28.38
CA ASP A 382 -16.91 10.43 29.80
C ASP A 382 -18.23 9.79 30.27
N ASP A 383 -18.13 8.77 31.12
CA ASP A 383 -19.29 8.06 31.67
C ASP A 383 -20.04 8.87 32.76
N GLY A 384 -19.68 10.17 32.91
CA GLY A 384 -20.38 11.10 33.83
C GLY A 384 -20.05 10.88 35.31
N ASP A 385 -19.28 9.88 35.67
CA ASP A 385 -18.76 9.61 37.02
C ASP A 385 -17.25 9.90 37.15
N GLY A 386 -16.64 10.47 36.09
CA GLY A 386 -15.23 10.76 35.99
C GLY A 386 -14.37 9.58 35.57
N THR A 387 -14.99 8.44 35.23
CA THR A 387 -14.27 7.29 34.69
C THR A 387 -14.21 7.42 33.17
N GLN A 388 -13.01 7.53 32.60
CA GLN A 388 -12.80 7.56 31.16
C GLN A 388 -12.81 6.11 30.63
N SER A 389 -13.88 5.70 29.97
CA SER A 389 -13.92 4.46 29.21
C SER A 389 -13.53 4.70 27.76
N ARG A 390 -12.67 3.83 27.21
CA ARG A 390 -12.32 3.85 25.78
C ARG A 390 -13.44 3.20 24.98
N VAL A 391 -14.11 3.98 24.15
CA VAL A 391 -15.11 3.46 23.23
C VAL A 391 -14.38 3.04 21.93
N PRO A 392 -14.32 1.74 21.61
CA PRO A 392 -13.71 1.30 20.37
C PRO A 392 -14.56 1.74 19.18
N LEU A 393 -13.94 2.36 18.18
CA LEU A 393 -14.55 2.56 16.88
C LEU A 393 -14.80 1.21 16.21
N SER A 394 -16.04 0.75 16.24
CA SER A 394 -16.41 -0.51 15.57
C SER A 394 -16.47 -0.32 14.07
N LEU A 395 -15.46 -0.80 13.35
CA LEU A 395 -15.43 -0.80 11.88
C LEU A 395 -16.41 -1.81 11.26
N THR A 396 -17.04 -2.65 12.06
CA THR A 396 -17.96 -3.72 11.62
C THR A 396 -19.42 -3.39 11.87
N HIS A 397 -19.71 -2.31 12.60
CA HIS A 397 -21.08 -1.91 12.88
C HIS A 397 -21.74 -1.36 11.61
N SER A 398 -22.87 -1.97 11.20
CA SER A 398 -23.65 -1.47 10.07
C SER A 398 -24.48 -0.26 10.51
N LEU A 399 -24.31 0.86 9.81
CA LEU A 399 -25.14 2.05 9.95
C LEU A 399 -26.36 2.03 9.01
N LEU A 400 -26.52 0.98 8.20
CA LEU A 400 -27.73 0.83 7.40
C LEU A 400 -28.90 0.61 8.35
N ALA A 401 -29.90 1.49 8.26
CA ALA A 401 -31.17 1.22 8.91
C ALA A 401 -31.73 -0.11 8.37
N ASP A 402 -32.39 -0.89 9.22
CA ASP A 402 -33.15 -2.08 8.80
C ASP A 402 -34.28 -1.64 7.84
N ILE A 403 -33.86 -1.31 6.61
CA ILE A 403 -34.78 -1.14 5.50
C ILE A 403 -35.18 -2.57 5.14
N ALA A 404 -36.35 -2.94 5.65
CA ALA A 404 -37.09 -4.17 5.50
C ALA A 404 -36.50 -5.18 4.49
N ARG A 405 -36.08 -6.32 5.00
CA ARG A 405 -35.91 -7.54 4.22
C ARG A 405 -37.25 -8.00 3.63
#